data_54f6020c43defd9de3bbf6b8b4fa366c
#
_entry.id   54f6020c43defd9de3bbf6b8b4fa366c
#
_cell.length_a   1.000
_cell.length_b   1.000
_cell.length_c   1.000
_cell.angle_alpha   90.00
_cell.angle_beta   90.00
_cell.angle_gamma   90.00
#
_symmetry.space_group_name_H-M   'P 1'
#
loop_
_entity.id
_entity.type
_entity.pdbx_description
1 polymer ?
#
loop_
_entity_poly.entity_id
_entity_poly.type
_entity_poly.pdbx_seq_one_letter_code
_entity_poly.pdbx_strand_id
1 'polypeptide(L)'
;MTKATKVAVLGVDAMDPRLTRKYIDMGIMPNTKKILEMGAARQDLMLLGALPTVTPPQWTTLATGAYPETHGITAFYRQGGDLDMVNLNFDSTNCHAEQLWNVTAEAGKKTLVWHWPGSAWPPSSDSPNLSVVDGTSPGGVNMSSAQVDGEYMVMASEKNEVIEYRAGAMTDAKVPCVVTGLGDDKKKKQKSGGMASLMQRKMDDGFRLYIVNPHKDGQGGSDKIPADVAYSSIKPAAKWTIDVPADAKEFVLLMSGGLIRRNCLILKGEDGKYDHIAIYKNKRAEEPLAVIHNREYVRDIVDDCVKGDDMIKATRDMRVLELAEDGSKVRMWVSASMNIAADMMWSPKSLYKEIVENVGYPSPCSTLGFGDFELIYDCMHQCWQHVADFQADALCYLMENDGYEVVFSHFHAPDLQKHMFIRNLKKGTENVTPEQYEFIMQAIYKQIDNYFAKFMHFLD
;
A
#
# COMPACT_ATOMS: atom_id res chain seq x y z
N MET A 1 -8.59 22.77 36.69
CA MET A 1 -8.33 22.08 35.42
C MET A 1 -7.52 20.83 35.73
N THR A 2 -8.05 19.66 35.47
CA THR A 2 -7.30 18.39 35.51
C THR A 2 -6.22 18.47 34.43
N LYS A 3 -4.97 18.22 34.79
CA LYS A 3 -3.90 18.14 33.80
C LYS A 3 -4.10 16.90 32.96
N ALA A 4 -3.95 17.00 31.63
CA ALA A 4 -3.92 15.84 30.75
C ALA A 4 -2.80 14.88 31.18
N THR A 5 -3.10 13.61 31.30
CA THR A 5 -2.14 12.57 31.67
C THR A 5 -1.51 11.90 30.46
N LYS A 6 -2.17 11.96 29.31
CA LYS A 6 -1.72 11.43 28.03
C LYS A 6 -1.84 12.47 26.93
N VAL A 7 -0.95 12.42 25.95
CA VAL A 7 -0.95 13.31 24.76
C VAL A 7 -0.74 12.45 23.51
N ALA A 8 -1.64 12.57 22.56
CA ALA A 8 -1.49 11.99 21.22
C ALA A 8 -1.40 13.09 20.16
N VAL A 9 -0.33 13.12 19.41
CA VAL A 9 -0.12 13.98 18.24
C VAL A 9 -0.45 13.15 17.00
N LEU A 10 -1.65 13.34 16.46
CA LEU A 10 -2.13 12.64 15.27
C LEU A 10 -1.90 13.53 14.04
N GLY A 11 -0.76 13.36 13.39
CA GLY A 11 -0.41 14.10 12.20
C GLY A 11 -0.98 13.44 10.93
N VAL A 12 -1.61 14.23 10.07
CA VAL A 12 -2.15 13.77 8.77
C VAL A 12 -1.48 14.54 7.65
N ASP A 13 -0.75 13.83 6.79
CA ASP A 13 -0.04 14.45 5.68
C ASP A 13 -0.99 14.87 4.54
N ALA A 14 -0.68 16.01 3.92
CA ALA A 14 -1.44 16.62 2.83
C ALA A 14 -2.94 16.92 3.14
N MET A 15 -3.32 17.08 4.40
CA MET A 15 -4.68 17.48 4.77
C MET A 15 -4.89 18.97 4.48
N ASP A 16 -5.42 19.31 3.29
CA ASP A 16 -5.67 20.68 2.86
C ASP A 16 -6.77 21.32 3.71
N PRO A 17 -6.53 22.47 4.35
CA PRO A 17 -7.49 23.12 5.25
C PRO A 17 -8.78 23.57 4.55
N ARG A 18 -8.72 23.96 3.28
CA ARG A 18 -9.90 24.40 2.50
C ARG A 18 -10.77 23.20 2.14
N LEU A 19 -10.16 22.08 1.74
CA LEU A 19 -10.90 20.84 1.46
C LEU A 19 -11.46 20.24 2.75
N THR A 20 -10.73 20.30 3.85
CA THR A 20 -11.21 19.89 5.17
C THR A 20 -12.48 20.66 5.54
N ARG A 21 -12.48 21.99 5.42
CA ARG A 21 -13.65 22.82 5.68
C ARG A 21 -14.81 22.45 4.77
N LYS A 22 -14.56 22.35 3.45
CA LYS A 22 -15.55 21.94 2.46
C LYS A 22 -16.23 20.62 2.85
N TYR A 23 -15.45 19.61 3.21
CA TYR A 23 -15.99 18.27 3.49
C TYR A 23 -16.62 18.15 4.88
N ILE A 24 -16.23 18.99 5.84
CA ILE A 24 -16.96 19.17 7.09
C ILE A 24 -18.34 19.78 6.80
N ASP A 25 -18.40 20.84 6.00
CA ASP A 25 -19.66 21.52 5.66
C ASP A 25 -20.60 20.63 4.84
N MET A 26 -20.05 19.71 4.04
CA MET A 26 -20.81 18.68 3.31
C MET A 26 -21.25 17.50 4.20
N GLY A 27 -20.84 17.44 5.46
CA GLY A 27 -21.18 16.34 6.38
C GLY A 27 -20.38 15.06 6.16
N ILE A 28 -19.30 15.08 5.37
CA ILE A 28 -18.44 13.93 5.08
C ILE A 28 -17.48 13.63 6.25
N MET A 29 -17.14 14.67 7.04
CA MET A 29 -16.20 14.59 8.15
C MET A 29 -16.86 14.92 9.51
N PRO A 30 -17.81 14.13 9.99
CA PRO A 30 -18.53 14.43 11.23
C PRO A 30 -17.67 14.31 12.49
N ASN A 31 -16.71 13.37 12.52
CA ASN A 31 -15.82 13.17 13.67
C ASN A 31 -14.79 14.31 13.76
N THR A 32 -14.22 14.71 12.64
CA THR A 32 -13.33 15.87 12.56
C THR A 32 -14.04 17.13 13.01
N LYS A 33 -15.31 17.33 12.60
CA LYS A 33 -16.15 18.44 13.07
C LYS A 33 -16.29 18.40 14.60
N LYS A 34 -16.62 17.24 15.17
CA LYS A 34 -16.76 17.07 16.63
C LYS A 34 -15.46 17.40 17.37
N ILE A 35 -14.29 16.95 16.85
CA ILE A 35 -12.98 17.29 17.44
C ILE A 35 -12.75 18.80 17.45
N LEU A 36 -13.08 19.52 16.36
CA LEU A 36 -12.93 20.96 16.29
C LEU A 36 -13.89 21.69 17.25
N GLU A 37 -15.09 21.17 17.47
CA GLU A 37 -16.08 21.73 18.41
C GLU A 37 -15.70 21.50 19.88
N MET A 38 -15.02 20.39 20.19
CA MET A 38 -14.55 20.05 21.55
C MET A 38 -13.25 20.75 21.92
N GLY A 39 -12.44 21.12 20.94
CA GLY A 39 -11.10 21.66 21.11
C GLY A 39 -10.92 23.10 20.70
N ALA A 40 -9.69 23.49 20.48
CA ALA A 40 -9.30 24.80 19.96
C ALA A 40 -8.55 24.63 18.64
N ALA A 41 -8.95 25.41 17.65
CA ALA A 41 -8.33 25.40 16.33
C ALA A 41 -8.24 26.84 15.77
N ARG A 42 -7.27 27.06 14.90
CA ARG A 42 -7.23 28.27 14.09
C ARG A 42 -8.46 28.33 13.19
N GLN A 43 -9.01 29.51 12.99
CA GLN A 43 -10.18 29.69 12.15
C GLN A 43 -9.96 29.21 10.70
N ASP A 44 -8.76 29.37 10.17
CA ASP A 44 -8.37 28.99 8.82
C ASP A 44 -7.89 27.53 8.74
N LEU A 45 -7.76 26.82 9.85
CA LEU A 45 -7.20 25.47 9.99
C LEU A 45 -5.76 25.33 9.46
N MET A 46 -5.07 26.42 9.23
CA MET A 46 -3.71 26.37 8.67
C MET A 46 -2.68 26.07 9.75
N LEU A 47 -1.82 25.12 9.49
CA LEU A 47 -0.60 24.90 10.24
C LEU A 47 0.48 25.86 9.73
N LEU A 48 1.15 26.56 10.64
CA LEU A 48 2.33 27.36 10.30
C LEU A 48 3.49 26.39 10.14
N GLY A 49 4.00 26.30 8.92
CA GLY A 49 5.14 25.45 8.58
C GLY A 49 6.39 26.28 8.29
N ALA A 50 7.45 25.59 7.99
CA ALA A 50 8.69 26.16 7.49
C ALA A 50 8.77 26.07 5.96
N LEU A 51 9.84 26.58 5.35
CA LEU A 51 10.18 26.38 3.95
C LEU A 51 11.41 25.48 3.84
N PRO A 52 11.45 24.58 2.84
CA PRO A 52 10.44 24.30 1.81
C PRO A 52 9.25 23.49 2.35
N THR A 53 8.10 23.60 1.68
CA THR A 53 6.87 22.89 2.05
C THR A 53 6.88 21.45 1.49
N VAL A 54 7.85 20.64 1.93
CA VAL A 54 8.00 19.22 1.60
C VAL A 54 8.08 18.40 2.88
N THR A 55 7.74 17.11 2.79
CA THR A 55 7.51 16.25 3.96
C THR A 55 8.65 16.26 4.98
N PRO A 56 9.92 15.89 4.68
CA PRO A 56 10.91 15.75 5.73
C PRO A 56 11.22 17.05 6.48
N PRO A 57 11.45 18.22 5.83
CA PRO A 57 11.65 19.48 6.53
C PRO A 57 10.49 19.88 7.43
N GLN A 58 9.24 19.73 6.96
CA GLN A 58 8.05 20.14 7.71
C GLN A 58 7.85 19.28 8.96
N TRP A 59 7.92 17.95 8.79
CA TRP A 59 7.71 17.03 9.90
C TRP A 59 8.84 17.09 10.93
N THR A 60 10.08 17.35 10.47
CA THR A 60 11.19 17.59 11.40
C THR A 60 11.02 18.93 12.15
N THR A 61 10.53 19.97 11.48
CA THR A 61 10.18 21.23 12.14
C THR A 61 9.11 21.02 13.22
N LEU A 62 8.08 20.21 12.95
CA LEU A 62 7.05 19.89 13.95
C LEU A 62 7.62 19.08 15.13
N ALA A 63 8.59 18.20 14.88
CA ALA A 63 9.23 17.38 15.91
C ALA A 63 10.19 18.13 16.81
N THR A 64 10.83 19.19 16.29
CA THR A 64 11.92 19.90 16.98
C THR A 64 11.57 21.32 17.41
N GLY A 65 10.57 21.92 16.78
CA GLY A 65 10.30 23.35 16.93
C GLY A 65 11.34 24.26 16.27
N ALA A 66 12.31 23.69 15.56
CA ALA A 66 13.39 24.41 14.87
C ALA A 66 13.09 24.55 13.38
N TYR A 67 13.64 25.56 12.73
CA TYR A 67 13.57 25.72 11.28
C TYR A 67 14.55 24.80 10.55
N PRO A 68 14.35 24.52 9.24
CA PRO A 68 15.18 23.60 8.46
C PRO A 68 16.68 23.92 8.46
N GLU A 69 17.07 25.18 8.47
CA GLU A 69 18.48 25.59 8.57
C GLU A 69 19.11 25.26 9.94
N THR A 70 18.29 25.13 10.99
CA THR A 70 18.75 24.77 12.33
C THR A 70 18.80 23.27 12.52
N HIS A 71 17.72 22.56 12.13
CA HIS A 71 17.69 21.10 12.31
C HIS A 71 18.40 20.32 11.17
N GLY A 72 18.80 20.97 10.08
CA GLY A 72 19.61 20.37 9.01
C GLY A 72 18.85 19.56 7.95
N ILE A 73 17.58 19.21 8.19
CA ILE A 73 16.75 18.50 7.22
C ILE A 73 16.07 19.53 6.30
N THR A 74 16.74 19.87 5.20
CA THR A 74 16.36 21.02 4.35
C THR A 74 15.62 20.67 3.07
N ALA A 75 15.58 19.39 2.70
CA ALA A 75 14.92 18.92 1.47
C ALA A 75 14.51 17.45 1.59
N PHE A 76 13.77 16.95 0.60
CA PHE A 76 13.41 15.52 0.49
C PHE A 76 14.63 14.65 0.17
N TYR A 77 15.57 15.19 -0.57
CA TYR A 77 16.83 14.55 -0.95
C TYR A 77 18.02 15.34 -0.42
N ARG A 78 19.10 14.65 -0.19
CA ARG A 78 20.41 15.24 0.13
C ARG A 78 21.46 14.72 -0.82
N GLN A 79 22.47 15.55 -1.10
CA GLN A 79 23.64 15.14 -1.84
C GLN A 79 24.41 14.07 -1.04
N GLY A 80 24.80 12.99 -1.71
CA GLY A 80 25.70 11.98 -1.14
C GLY A 80 27.17 12.41 -1.13
N GLY A 81 28.04 11.48 -0.81
CA GLY A 81 29.49 11.72 -0.82
C GLY A 81 30.04 12.09 -2.19
N ASP A 82 29.48 11.53 -3.24
CA ASP A 82 29.78 11.83 -4.64
C ASP A 82 28.67 12.66 -5.27
N LEU A 83 29.01 13.51 -6.24
CA LEU A 83 28.06 14.41 -6.91
C LEU A 83 26.92 13.65 -7.64
N ASP A 84 27.19 12.41 -8.04
CA ASP A 84 26.20 11.55 -8.71
C ASP A 84 25.29 10.78 -7.76
N MET A 85 25.52 10.87 -6.43
CA MET A 85 24.73 10.20 -5.42
C MET A 85 23.75 11.16 -4.76
N VAL A 86 22.47 10.81 -4.85
CA VAL A 86 21.39 11.51 -4.16
C VAL A 86 20.71 10.52 -3.20
N ASN A 87 20.67 10.85 -1.92
CA ASN A 87 20.06 10.04 -0.89
C ASN A 87 18.75 10.66 -0.39
N LEU A 88 17.83 9.84 0.07
CA LEU A 88 16.66 10.33 0.80
C LEU A 88 17.09 10.96 2.14
N ASN A 89 16.43 12.03 2.52
CA ASN A 89 16.79 12.79 3.74
C ASN A 89 15.85 12.44 4.90
N PHE A 90 15.78 11.14 5.22
CA PHE A 90 14.93 10.59 6.28
C PHE A 90 15.71 10.02 7.48
N ASP A 91 17.02 10.11 7.46
CA ASP A 91 17.88 9.59 8.51
C ASP A 91 17.97 10.59 9.68
N SER A 92 17.57 10.15 10.87
CA SER A 92 17.58 10.97 12.10
C SER A 92 18.97 11.49 12.46
N THR A 93 20.03 10.78 12.06
CA THR A 93 21.43 11.20 12.32
C THR A 93 21.79 12.50 11.59
N ASN A 94 20.98 12.92 10.60
CA ASN A 94 21.14 14.21 9.93
C ASN A 94 20.37 15.34 10.64
N CYS A 95 19.60 15.04 11.65
CA CYS A 95 18.87 16.05 12.43
C CYS A 95 19.77 16.61 13.53
N HIS A 96 20.01 17.91 13.49
CA HIS A 96 20.92 18.62 14.44
C HIS A 96 20.16 19.27 15.61
N ALA A 97 18.84 19.15 15.64
CA ALA A 97 18.01 19.68 16.71
C ALA A 97 17.37 18.56 17.51
N GLU A 98 17.15 18.76 18.80
CA GLU A 98 16.54 17.78 19.69
C GLU A 98 15.07 17.54 19.32
N GLN A 99 14.66 16.28 19.25
CA GLN A 99 13.28 15.90 18.99
C GLN A 99 12.47 15.84 20.29
N LEU A 100 11.23 16.27 20.25
CA LEU A 100 10.33 16.32 21.42
C LEU A 100 10.11 14.94 22.06
N TRP A 101 10.11 13.86 21.31
CA TRP A 101 9.95 12.51 21.84
C TRP A 101 11.14 12.04 22.66
N ASN A 102 12.38 12.49 22.35
CA ASN A 102 13.54 12.22 23.18
C ASN A 102 13.37 12.90 24.53
N VAL A 103 13.02 14.19 24.52
CA VAL A 103 12.80 14.97 25.75
C VAL A 103 11.74 14.33 26.63
N THR A 104 10.63 13.86 26.05
CA THR A 104 9.57 13.23 26.84
C THR A 104 9.99 11.85 27.37
N ALA A 105 10.68 11.04 26.57
CA ALA A 105 11.15 9.72 26.97
C ALA A 105 12.25 9.81 28.07
N GLU A 106 13.19 10.74 27.95
CA GLU A 106 14.22 11.00 28.92
C GLU A 106 13.69 11.60 30.23
N ALA A 107 12.57 12.32 30.17
CA ALA A 107 11.82 12.76 31.33
C ALA A 107 11.00 11.64 32.01
N GLY A 108 11.14 10.39 31.57
CA GLY A 108 10.49 9.22 32.16
C GLY A 108 9.08 8.95 31.65
N LYS A 109 8.65 9.61 30.56
CA LYS A 109 7.34 9.37 29.94
C LYS A 109 7.43 8.27 28.91
N LYS A 110 6.57 7.24 29.00
CA LYS A 110 6.51 6.20 27.97
C LYS A 110 6.02 6.81 26.66
N THR A 111 6.91 6.89 25.67
CA THR A 111 6.74 7.65 24.44
C THR A 111 6.78 6.72 23.22
N LEU A 112 5.80 6.86 22.31
CA LEU A 112 5.73 6.13 21.05
C LEU A 112 5.85 7.11 19.88
N VAL A 113 6.68 6.77 18.90
CA VAL A 113 6.77 7.45 17.62
C VAL A 113 6.39 6.46 16.51
N TRP A 114 5.41 6.82 15.69
CA TRP A 114 4.90 5.96 14.65
C TRP A 114 4.96 6.65 13.29
N HIS A 115 5.80 6.10 12.39
CA HIS A 115 5.94 6.54 11.00
C HIS A 115 6.32 8.02 10.80
N TRP A 116 6.96 8.67 11.77
CA TRP A 116 7.30 10.10 11.66
C TRP A 116 8.48 10.34 10.71
N PRO A 117 8.29 11.05 9.58
CA PRO A 117 9.32 11.19 8.55
C PRO A 117 10.38 12.24 8.89
N GLY A 118 11.60 11.99 8.48
CA GLY A 118 12.70 12.95 8.48
C GLY A 118 13.60 12.91 9.71
N SER A 119 13.10 12.48 10.89
CA SER A 119 13.91 12.55 12.11
C SER A 119 13.66 11.46 13.16
N ALA A 120 12.85 10.44 12.85
CA ALA A 120 12.52 9.41 13.82
C ALA A 120 13.44 8.17 13.77
N TRP A 121 14.00 7.85 12.61
CA TRP A 121 14.78 6.63 12.42
C TRP A 121 16.21 6.88 11.92
N PRO A 122 17.21 6.18 12.44
CA PRO A 122 17.16 5.32 13.65
C PRO A 122 16.78 6.12 14.90
N PRO A 123 16.32 5.45 16.00
CA PRO A 123 16.07 6.15 17.27
C PRO A 123 17.28 6.97 17.69
N SER A 124 17.07 8.22 18.07
CA SER A 124 18.14 9.16 18.45
C SER A 124 18.35 9.30 19.96
N SER A 125 17.57 8.55 20.77
CA SER A 125 17.78 8.42 22.22
C SER A 125 17.76 6.95 22.62
N ASP A 126 18.63 6.59 23.57
CA ASP A 126 18.71 5.26 24.18
C ASP A 126 17.74 5.09 25.36
N SER A 127 16.83 6.02 25.58
CA SER A 127 15.86 5.95 26.67
C SER A 127 15.01 4.67 26.57
N PRO A 128 14.90 3.87 27.65
CA PRO A 128 14.05 2.69 27.66
C PRO A 128 12.54 3.03 27.56
N ASN A 129 12.19 4.31 27.67
CA ASN A 129 10.83 4.79 27.56
C ASN A 129 10.47 5.19 26.11
N LEU A 130 11.43 5.14 25.17
CA LEU A 130 11.18 5.47 23.76
C LEU A 130 10.95 4.21 22.94
N SER A 131 9.82 4.19 22.23
CA SER A 131 9.53 3.19 21.19
C SER A 131 9.36 3.89 19.86
N VAL A 132 9.95 3.36 18.79
CA VAL A 132 9.87 3.92 17.44
C VAL A 132 9.49 2.85 16.44
N VAL A 133 8.47 3.13 15.65
CA VAL A 133 8.09 2.35 14.46
C VAL A 133 8.29 3.24 13.25
N ASP A 134 9.24 2.87 12.42
CA ASP A 134 9.55 3.64 11.21
C ASP A 134 8.95 3.01 9.97
N GLY A 135 8.03 3.72 9.34
CA GLY A 135 7.45 3.38 8.05
C GLY A 135 8.11 4.11 6.88
N THR A 136 9.11 4.94 7.15
CA THR A 136 9.72 5.84 6.15
C THR A 136 11.16 5.51 5.83
N SER A 137 11.74 4.50 6.47
CA SER A 137 13.15 4.21 6.40
C SER A 137 13.66 3.75 5.06
N PRO A 138 15.01 3.64 4.92
CA PRO A 138 15.70 4.08 3.73
C PRO A 138 15.12 3.40 2.48
N GLY A 139 14.45 4.15 1.67
CA GLY A 139 13.93 3.71 0.39
C GLY A 139 12.49 4.06 0.08
N GLY A 140 11.73 4.64 1.00
CA GLY A 140 10.42 5.11 0.63
C GLY A 140 9.54 5.56 1.79
N VAL A 141 8.87 6.65 1.58
CA VAL A 141 7.86 7.16 2.50
C VAL A 141 6.73 6.14 2.59
N ASN A 142 6.50 5.58 3.77
CA ASN A 142 5.51 4.52 4.06
C ASN A 142 5.60 3.22 3.25
N MET A 143 6.64 3.07 2.44
CA MET A 143 6.93 1.77 1.88
C MET A 143 7.82 1.06 2.88
N SER A 144 7.23 0.28 3.75
CA SER A 144 7.97 -0.40 4.80
C SER A 144 9.07 -1.26 4.17
N SER A 145 10.21 -1.35 4.83
CA SER A 145 11.27 -2.28 4.47
C SER A 145 10.82 -3.76 4.49
N ALA A 146 9.59 -4.00 4.94
CA ALA A 146 8.93 -5.29 4.88
C ALA A 146 8.39 -5.65 3.49
N GLN A 147 8.24 -4.70 2.56
CA GLN A 147 7.77 -5.00 1.21
C GLN A 147 8.82 -5.83 0.47
N VAL A 148 8.38 -6.95 -0.11
CA VAL A 148 9.24 -7.91 -0.79
C VAL A 148 8.99 -7.95 -2.30
N ASP A 149 7.74 -7.87 -2.69
CA ASP A 149 7.31 -8.05 -4.07
C ASP A 149 6.28 -6.98 -4.45
N GLY A 150 6.13 -6.74 -5.75
CA GLY A 150 5.27 -5.68 -6.28
C GLY A 150 3.80 -6.08 -6.39
N GLU A 151 3.02 -5.19 -6.99
CA GLU A 151 1.62 -5.39 -7.32
C GLU A 151 1.48 -6.08 -8.68
N TYR A 152 0.41 -6.88 -8.83
CA TYR A 152 0.12 -7.60 -10.07
C TYR A 152 -1.32 -7.38 -10.53
N MET A 153 -1.49 -7.27 -11.84
CA MET A 153 -2.77 -7.51 -12.50
C MET A 153 -2.76 -8.94 -13.03
N VAL A 154 -3.75 -9.72 -12.68
CA VAL A 154 -3.93 -11.10 -13.13
C VAL A 154 -5.13 -11.17 -14.04
N MET A 155 -4.94 -11.76 -15.20
CA MET A 155 -5.96 -11.95 -16.20
C MET A 155 -6.02 -13.42 -16.60
N ALA A 156 -7.21 -13.98 -16.63
CA ALA A 156 -7.42 -15.33 -17.14
C ALA A 156 -8.61 -15.34 -18.07
N SER A 157 -8.53 -16.10 -19.17
CA SER A 157 -9.63 -16.27 -20.10
C SER A 157 -9.59 -17.62 -20.82
N GLU A 158 -10.75 -18.06 -21.33
CA GLU A 158 -10.82 -19.26 -22.18
C GLU A 158 -10.33 -18.98 -23.60
N LYS A 159 -10.46 -17.73 -24.04
CA LYS A 159 -10.08 -17.28 -25.38
C LYS A 159 -8.94 -16.28 -25.27
N ASN A 160 -8.10 -16.28 -26.30
CA ASN A 160 -7.05 -15.29 -26.44
C ASN A 160 -7.68 -13.90 -26.65
N GLU A 161 -7.36 -12.96 -25.75
CA GLU A 161 -7.82 -11.58 -25.87
C GLU A 161 -6.62 -10.65 -26.02
N VAL A 162 -6.79 -9.61 -26.84
CA VAL A 162 -5.90 -8.46 -26.85
C VAL A 162 -6.43 -7.49 -25.80
N ILE A 163 -5.63 -7.23 -24.79
CA ILE A 163 -5.99 -6.34 -23.70
C ILE A 163 -5.15 -5.08 -23.83
N GLU A 164 -5.81 -3.94 -23.99
CA GLU A 164 -5.16 -2.65 -23.85
C GLU A 164 -5.07 -2.30 -22.37
N TYR A 165 -3.86 -2.28 -21.84
CA TYR A 165 -3.58 -1.84 -20.48
C TYR A 165 -3.08 -0.39 -20.53
N ARG A 166 -3.67 0.48 -19.72
CA ARG A 166 -3.23 1.87 -19.60
C ARG A 166 -2.11 1.96 -18.58
N ALA A 167 -0.91 2.29 -19.07
CA ALA A 167 0.22 2.55 -18.19
C ALA A 167 0.11 3.97 -17.62
N GLY A 168 0.14 4.03 -16.31
CA GLY A 168 0.47 5.13 -15.44
C GLY A 168 -0.05 6.54 -15.72
N ALA A 169 -0.27 7.30 -14.64
CA ALA A 169 -0.75 8.68 -14.69
C ALA A 169 0.24 9.66 -15.35
N MET A 170 1.46 9.25 -15.56
CA MET A 170 2.48 10.13 -16.16
C MET A 170 2.45 10.13 -17.68
N THR A 171 1.79 9.15 -18.28
CA THR A 171 1.61 9.07 -19.73
C THR A 171 0.15 8.67 -20.01
N ASP A 172 -0.58 9.47 -20.75
CA ASP A 172 -1.89 9.12 -21.28
C ASP A 172 -1.79 8.04 -22.39
N ALA A 173 -0.64 7.38 -22.49
CA ALA A 173 -0.36 6.39 -23.51
C ALA A 173 -1.01 5.06 -23.15
N LYS A 174 -1.87 4.58 -24.01
CA LYS A 174 -2.33 3.19 -24.03
C LYS A 174 -1.14 2.31 -24.43
N VAL A 175 -0.71 1.43 -23.54
CA VAL A 175 0.28 0.41 -23.89
C VAL A 175 -0.48 -0.84 -24.28
N PRO A 176 -0.44 -1.27 -25.54
CA PRO A 176 -1.08 -2.49 -25.95
C PRO A 176 -0.38 -3.69 -25.30
N CYS A 177 -1.06 -4.37 -24.41
CA CYS A 177 -0.68 -5.68 -23.94
C CYS A 177 -1.28 -6.72 -24.85
N VAL A 178 -0.46 -7.31 -25.72
CA VAL A 178 -0.89 -8.44 -26.52
C VAL A 178 -0.78 -9.69 -25.67
N VAL A 179 -1.90 -10.18 -25.19
CA VAL A 179 -1.99 -11.50 -24.58
C VAL A 179 -2.17 -12.50 -25.70
N THR A 180 -1.09 -13.12 -26.14
CA THR A 180 -1.18 -14.22 -27.11
C THR A 180 -1.48 -15.50 -26.35
N GLY A 181 -2.50 -16.21 -26.77
CA GLY A 181 -2.80 -17.53 -26.21
C GLY A 181 -1.73 -18.56 -26.45
N LEU A 182 -1.84 -19.56 -25.65
CA LEU A 182 -0.97 -20.71 -25.64
C LEU A 182 -1.31 -21.65 -26.76
N GLY A 183 -0.69 -21.65 -27.79
CA GLY A 183 -0.92 -22.68 -28.78
C GLY A 183 -0.01 -22.58 -29.99
N ASP A 184 0.18 -21.41 -30.47
CA ASP A 184 0.77 -21.23 -31.79
C ASP A 184 2.28 -20.91 -31.81
N ASP A 185 2.91 -20.61 -30.66
CA ASP A 185 4.30 -20.14 -30.62
C ASP A 185 5.34 -21.21 -30.24
N LYS A 186 5.08 -22.49 -30.49
CA LYS A 186 6.14 -23.53 -30.35
C LYS A 186 7.33 -23.33 -31.30
N LYS A 187 7.30 -22.33 -32.19
CA LYS A 187 8.29 -22.16 -33.27
C LYS A 187 9.28 -20.99 -33.11
N LYS A 188 9.17 -20.15 -32.09
CA LYS A 188 10.19 -19.08 -31.91
C LYS A 188 10.95 -19.24 -30.61
N LYS A 189 11.95 -20.14 -30.60
CA LYS A 189 13.02 -20.12 -29.60
C LYS A 189 13.89 -18.88 -29.84
N GLN A 190 13.57 -17.78 -29.17
CA GLN A 190 14.51 -16.69 -29.07
C GLN A 190 15.51 -16.98 -27.95
N LYS A 191 16.77 -17.11 -28.29
CA LYS A 191 17.88 -17.22 -27.35
C LYS A 191 18.09 -15.85 -26.69
N SER A 192 17.46 -15.60 -25.58
CA SER A 192 17.83 -14.51 -24.69
C SER A 192 18.47 -15.12 -23.43
N GLY A 193 19.71 -14.76 -23.15
CA GLY A 193 20.39 -15.15 -21.91
C GLY A 193 19.95 -14.26 -20.76
N GLY A 194 19.89 -14.81 -19.53
CA GLY A 194 19.57 -14.08 -18.32
C GLY A 194 18.25 -14.51 -17.65
N MET A 195 17.79 -13.72 -16.69
CA MET A 195 16.59 -13.97 -15.88
C MET A 195 15.33 -14.21 -16.73
N ALA A 196 15.20 -13.50 -17.86
CA ALA A 196 14.12 -13.71 -18.84
C ALA A 196 14.11 -15.13 -19.43
N SER A 197 15.28 -15.73 -19.63
CA SER A 197 15.41 -17.13 -20.11
C SER A 197 15.00 -18.14 -19.06
N LEU A 198 15.28 -17.85 -17.77
CA LEU A 198 14.88 -18.70 -16.66
C LEU A 198 13.36 -18.65 -16.45
N MET A 199 12.76 -17.48 -16.56
CA MET A 199 11.32 -17.28 -16.54
C MET A 199 10.64 -18.01 -17.70
N GLN A 200 11.16 -17.88 -18.90
CA GLN A 200 10.63 -18.52 -20.09
C GLN A 200 10.66 -20.05 -20.02
N ARG A 201 11.72 -20.64 -19.44
CA ARG A 201 11.80 -22.10 -19.22
C ARG A 201 10.76 -22.63 -18.23
N LYS A 202 10.39 -21.86 -17.20
CA LYS A 202 9.32 -22.21 -16.26
C LYS A 202 7.93 -21.92 -16.80
N MET A 203 7.80 -21.14 -17.88
CA MET A 203 6.55 -20.76 -18.51
C MET A 203 6.12 -21.65 -19.67
N ASP A 204 6.88 -22.69 -20.00
CA ASP A 204 6.53 -23.68 -21.05
C ASP A 204 5.22 -24.44 -20.76
N ASP A 205 4.65 -24.29 -19.57
CA ASP A 205 3.36 -24.86 -19.16
C ASP A 205 2.16 -23.98 -19.54
N GLY A 206 2.38 -22.99 -20.36
CA GLY A 206 1.27 -22.26 -20.84
C GLY A 206 0.98 -20.90 -20.17
N PHE A 207 1.94 -20.30 -19.50
CA PHE A 207 1.79 -19.00 -18.86
C PHE A 207 2.75 -17.98 -19.44
N ARG A 208 2.33 -16.72 -19.54
CA ARG A 208 3.21 -15.62 -19.90
C ARG A 208 3.07 -14.49 -18.90
N LEU A 209 4.20 -14.03 -18.38
CA LEU A 209 4.32 -12.79 -17.64
C LEU A 209 4.68 -11.70 -18.66
N TYR A 210 3.87 -10.64 -18.70
CA TYR A 210 4.19 -9.45 -19.47
C TYR A 210 4.65 -8.37 -18.52
N ILE A 211 5.90 -7.98 -18.67
CA ILE A 211 6.38 -6.73 -18.09
C ILE A 211 6.08 -5.65 -19.13
N VAL A 212 5.15 -4.80 -18.83
CA VAL A 212 4.85 -3.63 -19.65
C VAL A 212 5.96 -2.62 -19.38
N ASN A 213 6.90 -2.48 -20.31
CA ASN A 213 7.91 -1.44 -20.21
C ASN A 213 7.48 -0.23 -21.05
N PRO A 214 7.02 0.88 -20.42
CA PRO A 214 6.58 2.07 -21.12
C PRO A 214 7.73 2.83 -21.81
N HIS A 215 9.00 2.44 -21.58
CA HIS A 215 10.17 3.18 -22.02
C HIS A 215 10.85 2.65 -23.29
N LYS A 216 10.16 1.88 -24.12
CA LYS A 216 10.74 1.44 -25.39
C LYS A 216 11.12 2.58 -26.33
N ASP A 217 10.66 3.80 -26.06
CA ASP A 217 10.84 4.97 -26.90
C ASP A 217 11.81 6.01 -26.32
N GLY A 218 12.64 5.68 -25.36
CA GLY A 218 13.81 6.47 -24.94
C GLY A 218 13.53 7.82 -24.26
N GLN A 219 12.31 8.09 -23.81
CA GLN A 219 12.03 9.29 -23.00
C GLN A 219 12.14 8.96 -21.52
N GLY A 220 13.21 9.45 -20.92
CA GLY A 220 13.53 9.24 -19.50
C GLY A 220 12.49 9.84 -18.56
N GLY A 221 11.84 9.00 -17.81
CA GLY A 221 11.03 9.31 -16.65
C GLY A 221 11.02 8.09 -15.74
N SER A 222 11.02 8.29 -14.44
CA SER A 222 10.93 7.22 -13.43
C SER A 222 9.53 6.64 -13.36
N ASP A 223 8.90 6.37 -14.49
CA ASP A 223 7.53 5.89 -14.53
C ASP A 223 7.52 4.44 -14.08
N LYS A 224 7.15 4.26 -12.84
CA LYS A 224 6.89 2.94 -12.28
C LYS A 224 5.75 2.32 -13.09
N ILE A 225 5.99 1.15 -13.63
CA ILE A 225 4.93 0.31 -14.16
C ILE A 225 4.00 0.04 -12.99
N PRO A 226 2.69 0.34 -13.10
CA PRO A 226 1.80 0.26 -11.94
C PRO A 226 1.61 -1.16 -11.42
N ALA A 227 1.70 -2.16 -12.29
CA ALA A 227 1.69 -3.57 -11.93
C ALA A 227 2.17 -4.44 -13.07
N ASP A 228 2.77 -5.57 -12.75
CA ASP A 228 2.98 -6.63 -13.72
C ASP A 228 1.65 -7.26 -14.12
N VAL A 229 1.51 -7.61 -15.38
CA VAL A 229 0.33 -8.33 -15.88
C VAL A 229 0.68 -9.78 -16.07
N ALA A 230 0.02 -10.67 -15.32
CA ALA A 230 0.12 -12.10 -15.46
C ALA A 230 -1.11 -12.65 -16.17
N TYR A 231 -0.92 -13.53 -17.16
CA TYR A 231 -2.02 -14.16 -17.88
C TYR A 231 -2.01 -15.68 -17.75
N SER A 232 -3.21 -16.27 -17.63
CA SER A 232 -3.41 -17.69 -17.57
C SER A 232 -4.63 -18.13 -18.39
N SER A 233 -4.59 -19.33 -18.99
CA SER A 233 -5.75 -19.91 -19.65
C SER A 233 -6.72 -20.50 -18.65
N ILE A 234 -8.01 -20.21 -18.84
CA ILE A 234 -9.10 -20.91 -18.13
C ILE A 234 -9.42 -22.21 -18.88
N LYS A 235 -9.59 -23.27 -18.11
CA LYS A 235 -9.95 -24.62 -18.63
C LYS A 235 -10.79 -25.37 -17.59
N PRO A 236 -11.48 -26.45 -17.97
CA PRO A 236 -12.15 -27.32 -17.00
C PRO A 236 -11.18 -27.81 -15.93
N ALA A 237 -11.64 -27.84 -14.68
CA ALA A 237 -10.84 -28.31 -13.56
C ALA A 237 -10.49 -29.82 -13.72
N ALA A 238 -9.23 -30.18 -13.52
CA ALA A 238 -8.79 -31.55 -13.66
C ALA A 238 -7.62 -31.90 -12.71
N LYS A 239 -7.56 -33.17 -12.33
CA LYS A 239 -6.46 -33.74 -11.51
C LYS A 239 -6.32 -33.11 -10.12
N TRP A 240 -7.41 -32.71 -9.51
CA TRP A 240 -7.47 -32.29 -8.11
C TRP A 240 -7.60 -33.53 -7.22
N THR A 241 -7.03 -33.46 -6.01
CA THR A 241 -7.15 -34.54 -5.01
C THR A 241 -8.36 -34.34 -4.09
N ILE A 242 -8.89 -33.14 -4.01
CA ILE A 242 -10.15 -32.81 -3.33
C ILE A 242 -11.33 -33.03 -4.27
N ASP A 243 -12.51 -33.17 -3.69
CA ASP A 243 -13.76 -33.21 -4.45
C ASP A 243 -14.03 -31.82 -5.05
N VAL A 244 -14.19 -31.79 -6.38
CA VAL A 244 -14.40 -30.55 -7.15
C VAL A 244 -15.65 -30.72 -8.02
N PRO A 245 -16.57 -29.74 -8.02
CA PRO A 245 -17.74 -29.77 -8.91
C PRO A 245 -17.36 -30.06 -10.36
N ALA A 246 -18.15 -30.89 -11.03
CA ALA A 246 -17.85 -31.36 -12.41
C ALA A 246 -17.77 -30.22 -13.43
N ASP A 247 -18.43 -29.12 -13.16
CA ASP A 247 -18.44 -27.92 -13.99
C ASP A 247 -17.45 -26.85 -13.53
N ALA A 248 -16.67 -27.09 -12.48
CA ALA A 248 -15.63 -26.18 -12.02
C ALA A 248 -14.59 -25.91 -13.12
N LYS A 249 -14.13 -24.67 -13.19
CA LYS A 249 -13.02 -24.27 -14.07
C LYS A 249 -11.77 -23.95 -13.23
N GLU A 250 -10.64 -23.92 -13.87
CA GLU A 250 -9.37 -23.62 -13.22
C GLU A 250 -8.49 -22.68 -14.03
N PHE A 251 -7.66 -21.93 -13.34
CA PHE A 251 -6.54 -21.19 -13.91
C PHE A 251 -5.37 -21.21 -12.93
N VAL A 252 -4.25 -20.60 -13.29
CA VAL A 252 -3.08 -20.49 -12.40
C VAL A 252 -2.75 -19.03 -12.15
N LEU A 253 -2.74 -18.65 -10.88
CA LEU A 253 -2.26 -17.37 -10.41
C LEU A 253 -0.72 -17.40 -10.34
N LEU A 254 -0.08 -16.45 -11.01
CA LEU A 254 1.37 -16.28 -11.04
C LEU A 254 1.75 -15.05 -10.21
N MET A 255 2.70 -15.23 -9.31
CA MET A 255 3.24 -14.16 -8.44
C MET A 255 4.78 -14.26 -8.38
N SER A 256 5.42 -13.25 -7.82
CA SER A 256 6.89 -13.17 -7.69
C SER A 256 7.59 -13.46 -9.02
N GLY A 257 7.19 -12.75 -10.08
CA GLY A 257 7.75 -12.97 -11.41
C GLY A 257 7.51 -14.37 -12.00
N GLY A 258 6.43 -15.05 -11.59
CA GLY A 258 6.09 -16.41 -12.02
C GLY A 258 6.80 -17.53 -11.25
N LEU A 259 7.59 -17.18 -10.23
CA LEU A 259 8.24 -18.14 -9.36
C LEU A 259 7.26 -18.80 -8.38
N ILE A 260 6.21 -18.09 -8.01
CA ILE A 260 5.10 -18.60 -7.21
C ILE A 260 3.92 -18.90 -8.12
N ARG A 261 3.39 -20.11 -8.04
CA ARG A 261 2.22 -20.57 -8.79
C ARG A 261 1.17 -21.08 -7.84
N ARG A 262 -0.07 -20.58 -7.96
CA ARG A 262 -1.21 -21.04 -7.19
C ARG A 262 -2.31 -21.54 -8.12
N ASN A 263 -2.82 -22.72 -7.82
CA ASN A 263 -3.94 -23.28 -8.59
C ASN A 263 -5.24 -22.68 -8.08
N CYS A 264 -6.01 -22.10 -8.97
CA CYS A 264 -7.28 -21.47 -8.66
C CYS A 264 -8.44 -22.24 -9.27
N LEU A 265 -9.48 -22.46 -8.49
CA LEU A 265 -10.78 -22.94 -8.96
C LEU A 265 -11.71 -21.74 -9.15
N ILE A 266 -12.45 -21.75 -10.23
CA ILE A 266 -13.58 -20.85 -10.49
C ILE A 266 -14.83 -21.67 -10.25
N LEU A 267 -15.64 -21.25 -9.28
CA LEU A 267 -16.76 -21.99 -8.73
C LEU A 267 -18.06 -21.22 -8.85
N LYS A 268 -19.18 -21.96 -8.91
CA LYS A 268 -20.50 -21.39 -8.96
C LYS A 268 -21.09 -21.15 -7.58
N GLY A 269 -21.86 -20.09 -7.47
CA GLY A 269 -22.73 -19.85 -6.33
C GLY A 269 -24.06 -20.61 -6.41
N GLU A 270 -24.93 -20.31 -5.46
CA GLU A 270 -26.25 -20.94 -5.33
C GLU A 270 -27.18 -20.64 -6.53
N ASP A 271 -26.95 -19.52 -7.21
CA ASP A 271 -27.70 -19.10 -8.41
C ASP A 271 -27.26 -19.81 -9.70
N GLY A 272 -26.24 -20.67 -9.61
CA GLY A 272 -25.69 -21.42 -10.75
C GLY A 272 -24.73 -20.65 -11.62
N LYS A 273 -24.42 -19.38 -11.32
CA LYS A 273 -23.43 -18.56 -12.00
C LYS A 273 -22.07 -18.68 -11.32
N TYR A 274 -20.99 -18.50 -12.08
CA TYR A 274 -19.67 -18.43 -11.48
C TYR A 274 -19.51 -17.10 -10.74
N ASP A 275 -19.27 -17.16 -9.43
CA ASP A 275 -19.27 -15.99 -8.54
C ASP A 275 -18.04 -15.87 -7.62
N HIS A 276 -17.22 -16.94 -7.50
CA HIS A 276 -16.05 -16.88 -6.63
C HIS A 276 -14.87 -17.71 -7.14
N ILE A 277 -13.69 -17.38 -6.60
CA ILE A 277 -12.42 -18.00 -6.90
C ILE A 277 -11.83 -18.55 -5.60
N ALA A 278 -11.50 -19.84 -5.57
CA ALA A 278 -10.78 -20.47 -4.47
C ALA A 278 -9.32 -20.68 -4.87
N ILE A 279 -8.40 -20.10 -4.10
CA ILE A 279 -6.95 -20.08 -4.38
C ILE A 279 -6.27 -21.14 -3.52
N TYR A 280 -5.62 -22.10 -4.12
CA TYR A 280 -4.92 -23.18 -3.42
C TYR A 280 -3.42 -23.11 -3.63
N LYS A 281 -2.65 -23.56 -2.64
CA LYS A 281 -1.19 -23.69 -2.75
C LYS A 281 -0.78 -24.59 -3.92
N ASN A 282 -1.52 -25.67 -4.10
CA ASN A 282 -1.41 -26.62 -5.22
C ASN A 282 -2.66 -27.50 -5.26
N LYS A 283 -2.81 -28.32 -6.29
CA LYS A 283 -3.97 -29.22 -6.47
C LYS A 283 -4.13 -30.35 -5.44
N ARG A 284 -3.18 -30.49 -4.51
CA ARG A 284 -3.20 -31.50 -3.43
C ARG A 284 -3.52 -30.89 -2.07
N ALA A 285 -3.61 -29.55 -1.99
CA ALA A 285 -3.99 -28.88 -0.76
C ALA A 285 -5.46 -29.15 -0.49
N GLU A 286 -5.76 -29.48 0.76
CA GLU A 286 -7.13 -29.74 1.21
C GLU A 286 -7.92 -28.45 1.39
N GLU A 287 -7.27 -27.39 1.89
CA GLU A 287 -7.88 -26.09 2.15
C GLU A 287 -7.34 -25.03 1.22
N PRO A 288 -8.17 -24.07 0.79
CA PRO A 288 -7.73 -22.90 0.04
C PRO A 288 -6.96 -21.92 0.93
N LEU A 289 -6.02 -21.20 0.33
CA LEU A 289 -5.36 -20.04 0.96
C LEU A 289 -6.36 -18.88 1.13
N ALA A 290 -7.25 -18.71 0.17
CA ALA A 290 -8.31 -17.71 0.18
C ALA A 290 -9.46 -18.13 -0.75
N VAL A 291 -10.66 -17.68 -0.41
CA VAL A 291 -11.85 -17.68 -1.29
C VAL A 291 -12.26 -16.23 -1.48
N ILE A 292 -12.42 -15.80 -2.73
CA ILE A 292 -12.69 -14.39 -3.06
C ILE A 292 -13.86 -14.35 -4.04
N HIS A 293 -14.95 -13.70 -3.63
CA HIS A 293 -16.11 -13.50 -4.48
C HIS A 293 -15.89 -12.40 -5.54
N ASN A 294 -16.73 -12.39 -6.55
CA ASN A 294 -16.67 -11.34 -7.56
C ASN A 294 -16.83 -9.95 -6.90
N ARG A 295 -15.93 -9.02 -7.22
CA ARG A 295 -15.85 -7.66 -6.64
C ARG A 295 -15.44 -7.59 -5.16
N GLU A 296 -15.12 -8.70 -4.51
CA GLU A 296 -14.66 -8.73 -3.13
C GLU A 296 -13.17 -8.36 -3.00
N TYR A 297 -12.84 -7.66 -1.92
CA TYR A 297 -11.50 -7.33 -1.47
C TYR A 297 -11.17 -8.14 -0.21
N VAL A 298 -10.15 -8.97 -0.25
CA VAL A 298 -9.72 -9.82 0.87
C VAL A 298 -8.34 -9.39 1.34
N ARG A 299 -8.18 -9.19 2.65
CA ARG A 299 -6.97 -8.73 3.32
C ARG A 299 -6.15 -9.90 3.87
N ASP A 300 -4.86 -9.65 4.11
CA ASP A 300 -3.96 -10.49 4.93
C ASP A 300 -3.85 -11.96 4.50
N ILE A 301 -3.90 -12.23 3.22
CA ILE A 301 -3.69 -13.59 2.71
C ILE A 301 -2.22 -13.96 2.89
N VAL A 302 -1.94 -14.89 3.81
CA VAL A 302 -0.58 -15.38 4.10
C VAL A 302 -0.17 -16.43 3.07
N ASP A 303 0.93 -16.17 2.37
CA ASP A 303 1.45 -17.10 1.37
C ASP A 303 2.98 -17.05 1.29
N ASP A 304 3.55 -17.94 0.45
CA ASP A 304 4.97 -17.90 0.13
C ASP A 304 5.29 -16.71 -0.79
N CYS A 305 6.47 -16.14 -0.61
CA CYS A 305 7.02 -15.09 -1.46
C CYS A 305 8.52 -15.32 -1.68
N VAL A 306 9.05 -14.88 -2.82
CA VAL A 306 10.48 -14.98 -3.13
C VAL A 306 11.18 -13.70 -2.76
N LYS A 307 12.24 -13.80 -1.94
CA LYS A 307 13.13 -12.70 -1.57
C LYS A 307 14.56 -13.06 -1.91
N GLY A 308 15.08 -12.55 -3.02
CA GLY A 308 16.37 -13.01 -3.53
C GLY A 308 16.31 -14.49 -3.87
N ASP A 309 17.16 -15.29 -3.24
CA ASP A 309 17.19 -16.75 -3.42
C ASP A 309 16.32 -17.49 -2.37
N ASP A 310 15.75 -16.78 -1.41
CA ASP A 310 15.00 -17.38 -0.30
C ASP A 310 13.49 -17.39 -0.56
N MET A 311 12.85 -18.44 0.00
CA MET A 311 11.40 -18.52 0.11
C MET A 311 10.97 -18.10 1.53
N ILE A 312 10.19 -17.03 1.62
CA ILE A 312 9.70 -16.49 2.89
C ILE A 312 8.17 -16.50 2.93
N LYS A 313 7.59 -16.24 4.10
CA LYS A 313 6.17 -15.98 4.24
C LYS A 313 5.90 -14.49 4.15
N ALA A 314 4.83 -14.15 3.44
CA ALA A 314 4.38 -12.78 3.27
C ALA A 314 2.84 -12.70 3.25
N THR A 315 2.31 -11.56 3.62
CA THR A 315 0.88 -11.23 3.42
C THR A 315 0.67 -10.51 2.10
N ARG A 316 -0.51 -10.66 1.54
CA ARG A 316 -1.02 -9.91 0.37
C ARG A 316 -2.50 -9.65 0.53
N ASP A 317 -2.95 -8.53 -0.03
CA ASP A 317 -4.37 -8.29 -0.26
C ASP A 317 -4.69 -8.65 -1.71
N MET A 318 -5.91 -9.11 -1.95
CA MET A 318 -6.36 -9.46 -3.29
C MET A 318 -7.79 -8.98 -3.53
N ARG A 319 -8.09 -8.64 -4.79
CA ARG A 319 -9.43 -8.30 -5.24
C ARG A 319 -9.76 -8.96 -6.55
N VAL A 320 -10.94 -9.57 -6.64
CA VAL A 320 -11.54 -9.95 -7.93
C VAL A 320 -12.22 -8.72 -8.50
N LEU A 321 -11.68 -8.17 -9.59
CA LEU A 321 -12.23 -7.02 -10.28
C LEU A 321 -13.36 -7.40 -11.23
N GLU A 322 -13.25 -8.57 -11.84
CA GLU A 322 -14.22 -9.10 -12.79
C GLU A 322 -14.16 -10.63 -12.80
N LEU A 323 -15.29 -11.26 -12.62
CA LEU A 323 -15.52 -12.67 -12.90
C LEU A 323 -16.75 -12.77 -13.78
N ALA A 324 -16.58 -13.25 -15.01
CA ALA A 324 -17.71 -13.46 -15.91
C ALA A 324 -18.65 -14.55 -15.37
N GLU A 325 -19.97 -14.32 -15.47
CA GLU A 325 -21.01 -15.25 -14.96
C GLU A 325 -20.93 -16.66 -15.58
N ASP A 326 -20.37 -16.77 -16.78
CA ASP A 326 -20.11 -18.05 -17.46
C ASP A 326 -18.72 -18.64 -17.13
N GLY A 327 -17.95 -17.98 -16.25
CA GLY A 327 -16.62 -18.37 -15.86
C GLY A 327 -15.56 -18.31 -16.97
N SER A 328 -15.83 -17.60 -18.06
CA SER A 328 -14.93 -17.51 -19.22
C SER A 328 -13.80 -16.50 -19.07
N LYS A 329 -13.91 -15.57 -18.10
CA LYS A 329 -12.97 -14.47 -17.90
C LYS A 329 -12.82 -14.12 -16.42
N VAL A 330 -11.58 -13.86 -16.01
CA VAL A 330 -11.21 -13.36 -14.69
C VAL A 330 -10.24 -12.22 -14.83
N ARG A 331 -10.45 -11.18 -14.03
CA ARG A 331 -9.50 -10.09 -13.81
C ARG A 331 -9.36 -9.86 -12.30
N MET A 332 -8.14 -9.94 -11.80
CA MET A 332 -7.82 -9.77 -10.38
C MET A 332 -6.68 -8.78 -10.20
N TRP A 333 -6.70 -8.11 -9.07
CA TRP A 333 -5.56 -7.39 -8.52
C TRP A 333 -4.98 -8.14 -7.33
N VAL A 334 -3.66 -8.14 -7.23
CA VAL A 334 -2.87 -8.69 -6.12
C VAL A 334 -1.95 -7.61 -5.62
N SER A 335 -2.00 -7.28 -4.35
CA SER A 335 -1.17 -6.23 -3.76
C SER A 335 0.32 -6.56 -3.76
N ALA A 336 1.14 -5.58 -3.43
CA ALA A 336 2.48 -5.81 -2.95
C ALA A 336 2.48 -6.79 -1.77
N SER A 337 3.57 -7.54 -1.60
CA SER A 337 3.69 -8.49 -0.49
C SER A 337 4.49 -7.90 0.67
N MET A 338 4.06 -8.23 1.90
CA MET A 338 4.71 -7.80 3.13
C MET A 338 5.27 -9.01 3.88
N ASN A 339 6.59 -8.98 4.14
CA ASN A 339 7.25 -10.03 4.91
C ASN A 339 6.71 -10.06 6.35
N ILE A 340 6.13 -11.20 6.76
CA ILE A 340 5.56 -11.37 8.10
C ILE A 340 6.60 -11.50 9.24
N ALA A 341 7.88 -11.49 8.91
CA ALA A 341 8.98 -11.54 9.89
C ALA A 341 9.83 -10.26 9.90
N ALA A 342 9.32 -9.16 9.33
CA ALA A 342 10.08 -7.93 9.19
C ALA A 342 9.97 -7.04 10.43
N ASP A 343 10.79 -7.29 11.41
CA ASP A 343 10.89 -6.51 12.67
C ASP A 343 11.97 -5.42 12.66
N MET A 344 12.69 -5.27 11.54
CA MET A 344 13.91 -4.45 11.47
C MET A 344 13.69 -2.95 11.66
N MET A 345 12.47 -2.48 11.45
CA MET A 345 12.09 -1.08 11.59
C MET A 345 11.32 -0.79 12.89
N TRP A 346 11.40 -1.70 13.84
CA TRP A 346 10.71 -1.61 15.11
C TRP A 346 11.73 -1.54 16.26
N SER A 347 11.60 -0.54 17.10
CA SER A 347 12.43 -0.36 18.29
C SER A 347 11.52 -0.12 19.50
N PRO A 348 11.47 -1.06 20.47
CA PRO A 348 12.11 -2.37 20.47
C PRO A 348 11.47 -3.36 19.49
N LYS A 349 12.21 -4.36 19.03
CA LYS A 349 11.69 -5.40 18.10
C LYS A 349 10.54 -6.24 18.68
N SER A 350 10.47 -6.36 20.00
CA SER A 350 9.36 -7.03 20.69
C SER A 350 8.00 -6.42 20.40
N LEU A 351 7.97 -5.11 20.10
CA LEU A 351 6.75 -4.39 19.75
C LEU A 351 6.13 -4.93 18.45
N TYR A 352 6.96 -5.34 17.47
CA TYR A 352 6.45 -5.97 16.25
C TYR A 352 5.64 -7.25 16.55
N LYS A 353 6.23 -8.12 17.38
CA LYS A 353 5.58 -9.39 17.75
C LYS A 353 4.25 -9.14 18.47
N GLU A 354 4.24 -8.19 19.38
CA GLU A 354 3.06 -7.81 20.14
C GLU A 354 1.93 -7.32 19.23
N ILE A 355 2.24 -6.43 18.28
CA ILE A 355 1.26 -5.92 17.32
C ILE A 355 0.75 -7.03 16.41
N VAL A 356 1.62 -7.89 15.89
CA VAL A 356 1.20 -9.00 15.04
C VAL A 356 0.26 -9.98 15.78
N GLU A 357 0.51 -10.24 17.06
CA GLU A 357 -0.30 -11.16 17.86
C GLU A 357 -1.67 -10.58 18.26
N ASN A 358 -1.78 -9.25 18.40
CA ASN A 358 -2.99 -8.62 18.97
C ASN A 358 -3.78 -7.76 17.97
N VAL A 359 -3.16 -7.29 16.91
CA VAL A 359 -3.78 -6.42 15.90
C VAL A 359 -3.77 -7.07 14.51
N GLY A 360 -2.62 -7.57 14.09
CA GLY A 360 -2.43 -8.16 12.77
C GLY A 360 -1.14 -7.75 12.10
N TYR A 361 -0.98 -8.13 10.84
CA TYR A 361 0.21 -7.82 10.07
C TYR A 361 0.19 -6.39 9.52
N PRO A 362 1.37 -5.74 9.34
CA PRO A 362 1.45 -4.49 8.61
C PRO A 362 0.89 -4.62 7.20
N SER A 363 0.02 -3.69 6.84
CA SER A 363 -0.70 -3.68 5.58
C SER A 363 0.21 -3.38 4.39
N PRO A 364 -0.05 -3.94 3.20
CA PRO A 364 0.65 -3.53 1.98
C PRO A 364 0.27 -2.10 1.58
N CYS A 365 1.12 -1.47 0.77
CA CYS A 365 0.83 -0.20 0.13
C CYS A 365 0.55 -0.42 -1.37
N SER A 366 -0.30 0.41 -1.97
CA SER A 366 -0.60 0.40 -3.39
C SER A 366 -0.21 1.70 -4.06
N THR A 367 0.35 1.60 -5.26
CA THR A 367 0.70 2.73 -6.13
C THR A 367 -0.11 2.75 -7.44
N LEU A 368 -1.14 1.92 -7.54
CA LEU A 368 -1.99 1.79 -8.75
C LEU A 368 -2.91 2.98 -9.03
N GLY A 369 -2.71 4.11 -8.39
CA GLY A 369 -3.46 5.34 -8.66
C GLY A 369 -3.31 5.90 -10.07
N PHE A 370 -2.44 5.33 -10.86
CA PHE A 370 -2.21 5.72 -12.25
C PHE A 370 -3.14 5.04 -13.26
N GLY A 371 -4.00 4.15 -12.80
CA GLY A 371 -4.95 3.45 -13.63
C GLY A 371 -6.21 4.25 -13.93
N ASP A 372 -7.23 3.54 -14.31
CA ASP A 372 -8.59 4.04 -14.40
C ASP A 372 -9.23 4.20 -13.01
N PHE A 373 -10.45 4.72 -12.98
CA PHE A 373 -11.19 4.93 -11.74
C PHE A 373 -11.34 3.63 -10.90
N GLU A 374 -11.52 2.49 -11.55
CA GLU A 374 -11.65 1.20 -10.87
C GLU A 374 -10.38 0.83 -10.10
N LEU A 375 -9.20 0.95 -10.73
CA LEU A 375 -7.92 0.67 -10.08
C LEU A 375 -7.62 1.64 -8.93
N ILE A 376 -7.97 2.92 -9.12
CA ILE A 376 -7.79 3.94 -8.09
C ILE A 376 -8.68 3.67 -6.88
N TYR A 377 -9.98 3.41 -7.11
CA TYR A 377 -10.95 3.28 -6.03
C TYR A 377 -11.03 1.86 -5.45
N ASP A 378 -11.15 0.87 -6.32
CA ASP A 378 -11.37 -0.52 -5.91
C ASP A 378 -10.10 -1.24 -5.43
N CYS A 379 -8.91 -0.78 -5.84
CA CYS A 379 -7.64 -1.37 -5.43
C CYS A 379 -6.84 -0.42 -4.54
N MET A 380 -6.35 0.69 -5.08
CA MET A 380 -5.46 1.59 -4.35
C MET A 380 -6.13 2.18 -3.09
N HIS A 381 -7.32 2.77 -3.22
CA HIS A 381 -8.02 3.37 -2.07
C HIS A 381 -8.35 2.33 -1.00
N GLN A 382 -8.77 1.12 -1.39
CA GLN A 382 -9.06 0.03 -0.43
C GLN A 382 -7.80 -0.47 0.28
N CYS A 383 -6.68 -0.55 -0.43
CA CYS A 383 -5.38 -0.88 0.17
C CYS A 383 -4.95 0.19 1.19
N TRP A 384 -5.11 1.47 0.86
CA TRP A 384 -4.84 2.57 1.80
C TRP A 384 -5.84 2.64 2.96
N GLN A 385 -7.08 2.14 2.77
CA GLN A 385 -8.02 1.95 3.89
C GLN A 385 -7.50 0.87 4.86
N HIS A 386 -6.93 -0.22 4.35
CA HIS A 386 -6.30 -1.24 5.18
C HIS A 386 -5.13 -0.67 5.99
N VAL A 387 -4.26 0.14 5.36
CA VAL A 387 -3.18 0.86 6.06
C VAL A 387 -3.73 1.77 7.17
N ALA A 388 -4.81 2.51 6.89
CA ALA A 388 -5.44 3.40 7.86
C ALA A 388 -6.01 2.63 9.06
N ASP A 389 -6.71 1.53 8.80
CA ASP A 389 -7.29 0.67 9.83
C ASP A 389 -6.21 0.06 10.70
N PHE A 390 -5.20 -0.57 10.09
CA PHE A 390 -4.08 -1.18 10.82
C PHE A 390 -3.34 -0.17 11.70
N GLN A 391 -2.99 1.00 11.16
CA GLN A 391 -2.28 2.03 11.93
C GLN A 391 -3.11 2.54 13.10
N ALA A 392 -4.40 2.82 12.88
CA ALA A 392 -5.28 3.29 13.95
C ALA A 392 -5.47 2.22 15.03
N ASP A 393 -5.73 0.97 14.62
CA ASP A 393 -5.96 -0.14 15.56
C ASP A 393 -4.69 -0.46 16.38
N ALA A 394 -3.50 -0.41 15.75
CA ALA A 394 -2.24 -0.59 16.46
C ALA A 394 -1.97 0.55 17.46
N LEU A 395 -2.19 1.80 17.08
CA LEU A 395 -2.02 2.94 17.98
C LEU A 395 -3.02 2.89 19.15
N CYS A 396 -4.30 2.60 18.89
CA CYS A 396 -5.29 2.45 19.94
C CYS A 396 -4.94 1.32 20.90
N TYR A 397 -4.56 0.14 20.37
CA TYR A 397 -4.12 -0.99 21.19
C TYR A 397 -2.98 -0.60 22.13
N LEU A 398 -1.93 0.05 21.63
CA LEU A 398 -0.76 0.45 22.42
C LEU A 398 -1.09 1.53 23.44
N MET A 399 -1.96 2.47 23.11
CA MET A 399 -2.42 3.50 24.05
C MET A 399 -3.25 2.91 25.20
N GLU A 400 -4.04 1.87 24.92
CA GLU A 400 -4.89 1.21 25.93
C GLU A 400 -4.13 0.22 26.81
N ASN A 401 -3.29 -0.62 26.20
CA ASN A 401 -2.72 -1.80 26.86
C ASN A 401 -1.29 -1.58 27.35
N ASP A 402 -0.49 -0.78 26.65
CA ASP A 402 0.93 -0.62 26.93
C ASP A 402 1.27 0.63 27.78
N GLY A 403 0.27 1.43 28.09
CA GLY A 403 0.44 2.58 28.98
C GLY A 403 1.29 3.71 28.39
N TYR A 404 1.34 3.87 27.07
CA TYR A 404 1.98 5.02 26.45
C TYR A 404 1.31 6.32 26.89
N GLU A 405 2.13 7.28 27.33
CA GLU A 405 1.70 8.58 27.81
C GLU A 405 1.79 9.65 26.73
N VAL A 406 2.77 9.51 25.80
CA VAL A 406 3.00 10.44 24.70
C VAL A 406 3.10 9.65 23.39
N VAL A 407 2.30 10.01 22.42
CA VAL A 407 2.27 9.36 21.10
C VAL A 407 2.45 10.40 20.01
N PHE A 408 3.40 10.17 19.12
CA PHE A 408 3.58 10.93 17.88
C PHE A 408 3.31 10.01 16.71
N SER A 409 2.31 10.33 15.90
CA SER A 409 2.00 9.53 14.72
C SER A 409 1.90 10.37 13.45
N HIS A 410 2.32 9.78 12.33
CA HIS A 410 2.18 10.35 11.01
C HIS A 410 1.32 9.43 10.14
N PHE A 411 0.22 9.96 9.61
CA PHE A 411 -0.68 9.26 8.71
C PHE A 411 -0.48 9.77 7.29
N HIS A 412 0.20 8.98 6.46
CA HIS A 412 0.67 9.39 5.13
C HIS A 412 -0.28 9.05 3.99
N ALA A 413 -1.21 8.12 4.19
CA ALA A 413 -2.10 7.63 3.14
C ALA A 413 -2.78 8.73 2.30
N PRO A 414 -3.26 9.86 2.87
CA PRO A 414 -3.87 10.92 2.08
C PRO A 414 -2.91 11.61 1.12
N ASP A 415 -1.65 11.79 1.51
CA ASP A 415 -0.63 12.40 0.67
C ASP A 415 -0.35 11.56 -0.57
N LEU A 416 -0.02 10.29 -0.39
CA LEU A 416 0.28 9.38 -1.48
C LEU A 416 -0.90 9.20 -2.44
N GLN A 417 -2.11 9.03 -1.92
CA GLN A 417 -3.30 8.94 -2.78
C GLN A 417 -3.47 10.20 -3.63
N LYS A 418 -3.28 11.39 -3.04
CA LYS A 418 -3.39 12.65 -3.80
C LYS A 418 -2.30 12.80 -4.84
N HIS A 419 -1.07 12.41 -4.54
CA HIS A 419 0.02 12.42 -5.52
C HIS A 419 -0.30 11.59 -6.75
N MET A 420 -1.03 10.47 -6.59
CA MET A 420 -1.35 9.56 -7.69
C MET A 420 -2.36 10.14 -8.71
N PHE A 421 -3.20 11.11 -8.32
CA PHE A 421 -4.21 11.66 -9.23
C PHE A 421 -4.40 13.18 -9.19
N ILE A 422 -3.45 13.91 -8.62
CA ILE A 422 -3.51 15.38 -8.53
C ILE A 422 -3.63 16.08 -9.90
N ARG A 423 -3.18 15.43 -10.96
CA ARG A 423 -3.33 15.92 -12.33
C ARG A 423 -4.77 16.05 -12.77
N ASN A 424 -5.66 15.25 -12.18
CA ASN A 424 -7.07 15.22 -12.53
C ASN A 424 -7.84 16.40 -11.91
N LEU A 425 -7.15 17.22 -11.09
CA LEU A 425 -7.74 18.34 -10.33
C LEU A 425 -8.50 19.36 -11.16
N LYS A 426 -8.13 19.59 -12.41
CA LYS A 426 -8.66 20.75 -13.16
C LYS A 426 -9.48 20.39 -14.41
N LYS A 427 -9.26 19.25 -15.02
CA LYS A 427 -9.80 18.96 -16.37
C LYS A 427 -10.38 17.56 -16.52
N GLY A 428 -10.23 16.70 -15.52
CA GLY A 428 -10.38 15.26 -15.75
C GLY A 428 -9.26 14.72 -16.66
N THR A 429 -9.22 13.43 -16.82
CA THR A 429 -8.39 12.74 -17.82
C THR A 429 -9.30 11.78 -18.57
N GLU A 430 -8.80 11.13 -19.62
CA GLU A 430 -9.54 10.05 -20.28
C GLU A 430 -9.94 8.92 -19.32
N ASN A 431 -9.21 8.78 -18.22
CA ASN A 431 -9.35 7.67 -17.26
C ASN A 431 -10.19 8.02 -16.02
N VAL A 432 -10.27 9.30 -15.67
CA VAL A 432 -10.98 9.79 -14.48
C VAL A 432 -11.70 11.10 -14.82
N THR A 433 -13.04 11.09 -14.74
CA THR A 433 -13.83 12.30 -14.93
C THR A 433 -13.72 13.25 -13.73
N PRO A 434 -14.08 14.54 -13.85
CA PRO A 434 -14.13 15.46 -12.72
C PRO A 434 -15.04 14.99 -11.57
N GLU A 435 -16.14 14.31 -11.89
CA GLU A 435 -17.07 13.75 -10.90
C GLU A 435 -16.44 12.56 -10.16
N GLN A 436 -15.76 11.69 -10.89
CA GLN A 436 -15.01 10.57 -10.31
C GLN A 436 -13.86 11.09 -9.44
N TYR A 437 -13.17 12.15 -9.87
CA TYR A 437 -12.15 12.81 -9.05
C TYR A 437 -12.73 13.33 -7.74
N GLU A 438 -13.85 14.05 -7.79
CA GLU A 438 -14.51 14.58 -6.58
C GLU A 438 -14.95 13.43 -5.66
N PHE A 439 -15.47 12.34 -6.22
CA PHE A 439 -15.83 11.14 -5.47
C PHE A 439 -14.64 10.54 -4.72
N ILE A 440 -13.48 10.39 -5.39
CA ILE A 440 -12.25 9.88 -4.78
C ILE A 440 -11.77 10.84 -3.68
N MET A 441 -11.81 12.16 -3.91
CA MET A 441 -11.43 13.13 -2.89
C MET A 441 -12.33 13.04 -1.65
N GLN A 442 -13.64 12.88 -1.83
CA GLN A 442 -14.56 12.66 -0.70
C GLN A 442 -14.24 11.35 0.03
N ALA A 443 -13.91 10.28 -0.69
CA ALA A 443 -13.52 9.00 -0.09
C ALA A 443 -12.26 9.13 0.77
N ILE A 444 -11.24 9.87 0.30
CA ILE A 444 -10.00 10.12 1.07
C ILE A 444 -10.31 10.92 2.34
N TYR A 445 -11.11 11.97 2.26
CA TYR A 445 -11.43 12.77 3.45
C TYR A 445 -12.34 12.01 4.41
N LYS A 446 -13.22 11.15 3.92
CA LYS A 446 -13.96 10.21 4.76
C LYS A 446 -13.03 9.20 5.43
N GLN A 447 -11.98 8.73 4.74
CA GLN A 447 -10.97 7.85 5.33
C GLN A 447 -10.21 8.55 6.47
N ILE A 448 -9.83 9.81 6.31
CA ILE A 448 -9.23 10.63 7.38
C ILE A 448 -10.19 10.74 8.56
N ASP A 449 -11.47 11.01 8.29
CA ASP A 449 -12.47 11.13 9.35
C ASP A 449 -12.71 9.82 10.11
N ASN A 450 -12.73 8.69 9.39
CA ASN A 450 -12.81 7.36 9.98
C ASN A 450 -11.57 7.02 10.81
N TYR A 451 -10.38 7.44 10.36
CA TYR A 451 -9.14 7.30 11.13
C TYR A 451 -9.25 8.05 12.46
N PHE A 452 -9.68 9.30 12.46
CA PHE A 452 -9.91 10.07 13.70
C PHE A 452 -11.00 9.45 14.58
N ALA A 453 -12.04 8.87 13.98
CA ALA A 453 -13.13 8.23 14.74
C ALA A 453 -12.64 7.15 15.70
N LYS A 454 -11.59 6.42 15.32
CA LYS A 454 -10.97 5.37 16.16
C LYS A 454 -10.43 5.91 17.48
N PHE A 455 -10.01 7.18 17.52
CA PHE A 455 -9.42 7.81 18.70
C PHE A 455 -10.44 8.58 19.56
N MET A 456 -11.68 8.71 19.12
CA MET A 456 -12.67 9.55 19.81
C MET A 456 -12.96 9.12 21.24
N HIS A 457 -12.90 7.83 21.53
CA HIS A 457 -13.14 7.27 22.87
C HIS A 457 -12.06 7.65 23.90
N PHE A 458 -10.88 8.14 23.47
CA PHE A 458 -9.86 8.68 24.37
C PHE A 458 -10.13 10.12 24.79
N LEU A 459 -11.11 10.80 24.19
CA LEU A 459 -11.46 12.20 24.47
C LEU A 459 -12.59 12.34 25.49
N ASP A 460 -13.29 11.26 25.79
CA ASP A 460 -14.34 11.19 26.80
C ASP A 460 -13.74 10.95 28.19
#